data_b0d8298e8eb94711667a66c8cb473d52
#
_entry.id   b0d8298e8eb94711667a66c8cb473d52
#
_cell.length_a   1.000
_cell.length_b   1.000
_cell.length_c   1.000
_cell.angle_alpha   90.00
_cell.angle_beta   90.00
_cell.angle_gamma   90.00
#
_symmetry.space_group_name_H-M   'P 1'
#
loop_
_entity.id
_entity.type
_entity.pdbx_description
1 polymer ?
#
loop_
_entity_poly.entity_id
_entity_poly.type
_entity_poly.pdbx_seq_one_letter_code
_entity_poly.pdbx_strand_id
1 'polypeptide(L)'
;KKQVRFQYSGDRKRSDYMLFDTLGNPLCVIEAKKPSLHPYDAKEQALEYANQANADFIILSNGHMSYLWELKHPEKLDAQELIGNEFPTREDLEKKKEIYDVPSRPLTDLKLSKDFLKEYRKDISLYQYQIDAIEEVSKQFDQDKKRAFLLEMATGTGKTLVSAGLILRFLKTNNAQRVLFIVDRIDLAKQAKEDFDVILQDYAPVIYKNARKKPMDLAGSSVVIATIQSLMNGKKYKEDFSPFHFDLVINDEAHRSIYGDSKEAVQYFQGTRIGLTATRNNYLHNVNLGEQSSRAIEARALRDTYHFFECEPKSPTFKYDIISAANDPEGPFLCQPKIERIDSMISSEALSKQGCEVEINEKEE
;
A
#
# COMPACT_ATOMS: atom_id res chain seq x y z
N LYS A 1 25.69 17.12 -5.32
CA LYS A 1 26.46 15.87 -5.50
C LYS A 1 27.93 16.21 -5.42
N LYS A 2 28.68 15.62 -4.48
CA LYS A 2 30.10 15.90 -4.28
C LYS A 2 30.85 14.59 -4.17
N GLN A 3 31.89 14.40 -4.99
CA GLN A 3 32.81 13.26 -4.81
C GLN A 3 33.58 13.44 -3.51
N VAL A 4 33.60 12.42 -2.68
CA VAL A 4 34.33 12.44 -1.40
C VAL A 4 35.45 11.41 -1.48
N ARG A 5 36.65 11.81 -1.04
CA ARG A 5 37.80 10.89 -0.98
C ARG A 5 37.76 10.14 0.31
N PHE A 6 37.85 8.80 0.24
CA PHE A 6 38.04 7.94 1.37
C PHE A 6 39.45 7.33 1.36
N GLN A 7 39.97 7.03 2.51
CA GLN A 7 41.21 6.27 2.65
C GLN A 7 40.85 4.81 2.96
N TYR A 8 41.18 3.91 2.06
CA TYR A 8 40.90 2.50 2.15
C TYR A 8 42.21 1.71 2.16
N SER A 9 42.49 0.88 3.17
CA SER A 9 43.66 -0.03 3.26
C SER A 9 44.96 0.54 2.72
N GLY A 10 45.24 1.79 2.93
CA GLY A 10 46.43 2.46 2.42
C GLY A 10 46.28 3.07 1.00
N ASP A 11 45.30 2.67 0.24
CA ASP A 11 44.98 3.27 -1.07
C ASP A 11 43.96 4.38 -0.98
N ARG A 12 44.21 5.47 -1.70
CA ARG A 12 43.24 6.59 -1.80
C ARG A 12 42.16 6.26 -2.82
N LYS A 13 41.12 5.54 -2.40
CA LYS A 13 39.93 5.29 -3.21
C LYS A 13 38.91 6.44 -3.05
N ARG A 14 37.99 6.56 -3.97
CA ARG A 14 36.92 7.58 -3.96
C ARG A 14 35.60 6.88 -4.19
N SER A 15 34.58 7.28 -3.42
CA SER A 15 33.20 7.01 -3.83
C SER A 15 32.86 7.81 -5.08
N ASP A 16 31.98 7.30 -5.91
CA ASP A 16 31.50 8.05 -7.07
C ASP A 16 30.73 9.29 -6.63
N TYR A 17 29.80 9.14 -5.67
CA TYR A 17 29.07 10.28 -5.11
C TYR A 17 28.76 10.06 -3.62
N MET A 18 28.66 11.18 -2.90
CA MET A 18 28.15 11.23 -1.53
C MET A 18 27.04 12.26 -1.46
N LEU A 19 25.91 11.88 -0.88
CA LEU A 19 24.84 12.80 -0.51
C LEU A 19 24.99 13.17 0.95
N PHE A 20 24.65 14.41 1.26
CA PHE A 20 24.68 14.96 2.61
C PHE A 20 23.27 15.39 3.03
N ASP A 21 22.98 15.28 4.33
CA ASP A 21 21.77 15.84 4.92
C ASP A 21 21.79 17.39 4.92
N THR A 22 20.72 18.00 5.39
CA THR A 22 20.59 19.45 5.49
C THR A 22 21.62 20.09 6.42
N LEU A 23 22.12 19.33 7.39
CA LEU A 23 23.15 19.76 8.36
C LEU A 23 24.58 19.55 7.85
N GLY A 24 24.75 18.92 6.67
CA GLY A 24 26.04 18.62 6.07
C GLY A 24 26.68 17.31 6.52
N ASN A 25 25.96 16.45 7.25
CA ASN A 25 26.44 15.12 7.60
C ASN A 25 26.29 14.16 6.42
N PRO A 26 27.19 13.15 6.26
CA PRO A 26 27.05 12.11 5.26
C PRO A 26 25.73 11.34 5.45
N LEU A 27 24.98 11.20 4.37
CA LEU A 27 23.66 10.55 4.38
C LEU A 27 23.64 9.29 3.53
N CYS A 28 24.13 9.34 2.30
CA CYS A 28 24.09 8.23 1.37
C CYS A 28 25.34 8.18 0.49
N VAL A 29 25.90 6.98 0.36
CA VAL A 29 26.94 6.65 -0.64
C VAL A 29 26.27 6.18 -1.91
N ILE A 30 26.72 6.66 -3.07
CA ILE A 30 26.27 6.16 -4.36
C ILE A 30 27.49 5.61 -5.11
N GLU A 31 27.43 4.36 -5.48
CA GLU A 31 28.40 3.69 -6.36
C GLU A 31 27.76 3.38 -7.71
N ALA A 32 28.42 3.84 -8.78
CA ALA A 32 27.94 3.68 -10.14
C ALA A 32 28.84 2.69 -10.91
N LYS A 33 28.23 1.74 -11.59
CA LYS A 33 28.91 0.82 -12.50
C LYS A 33 28.54 1.13 -13.95
N LYS A 34 29.37 0.64 -14.88
CA LYS A 34 29.05 0.70 -16.31
C LYS A 34 27.77 -0.10 -16.59
N PRO A 35 26.97 0.26 -17.59
CA PRO A 35 25.75 -0.45 -17.95
C PRO A 35 25.91 -1.96 -18.19
N SER A 36 27.11 -2.40 -18.58
CA SER A 36 27.45 -3.82 -18.82
C SER A 36 27.76 -4.63 -17.56
N LEU A 37 27.86 -3.97 -16.40
CA LEU A 37 28.19 -4.62 -15.12
C LEU A 37 26.95 -4.60 -14.20
N HIS A 38 26.84 -5.61 -13.35
CA HIS A 38 25.77 -5.63 -12.37
C HIS A 38 26.07 -4.62 -11.25
N PRO A 39 25.09 -3.78 -10.82
CA PRO A 39 25.33 -2.79 -9.77
C PRO A 39 25.79 -3.39 -8.46
N TYR A 40 25.33 -4.59 -8.16
CA TYR A 40 25.63 -5.33 -6.93
C TYR A 40 27.13 -5.65 -6.76
N ASP A 41 27.89 -5.67 -7.84
CA ASP A 41 29.35 -5.89 -7.81
C ASP A 41 30.09 -4.78 -7.04
N ALA A 42 29.42 -3.65 -6.79
CA ALA A 42 29.97 -2.55 -6.00
C ALA A 42 29.63 -2.63 -4.50
N LYS A 43 28.83 -3.62 -4.07
CA LYS A 43 28.24 -3.67 -2.74
C LYS A 43 29.25 -3.58 -1.61
N GLU A 44 30.28 -4.42 -1.61
CA GLU A 44 31.29 -4.45 -0.56
C GLU A 44 32.08 -3.14 -0.48
N GLN A 45 32.45 -2.60 -1.63
CA GLN A 45 33.14 -1.32 -1.73
C GLN A 45 32.29 -0.17 -1.20
N ALA A 46 31.02 -0.14 -1.56
CA ALA A 46 30.09 0.89 -1.11
C ALA A 46 29.80 0.81 0.40
N LEU A 47 29.70 -0.43 0.93
CA LEU A 47 29.52 -0.66 2.37
C LEU A 47 30.68 -0.12 3.18
N GLU A 48 31.89 -0.34 2.69
CA GLU A 48 33.08 0.15 3.35
C GLU A 48 33.15 1.69 3.37
N TYR A 49 32.82 2.33 2.25
CA TYR A 49 32.71 3.80 2.19
C TYR A 49 31.63 4.35 3.12
N ALA A 50 30.48 3.68 3.17
CA ALA A 50 29.39 4.08 4.03
C ALA A 50 29.78 3.99 5.52
N ASN A 51 30.43 2.89 5.90
CA ASN A 51 30.93 2.71 7.29
C ASN A 51 31.98 3.77 7.66
N GLN A 52 32.95 4.05 6.78
CA GLN A 52 33.96 5.08 7.02
C GLN A 52 33.38 6.49 7.12
N ALA A 53 32.34 6.77 6.32
CA ALA A 53 31.65 8.05 6.33
C ALA A 53 30.57 8.17 7.41
N ASN A 54 30.21 7.07 8.07
CA ASN A 54 29.02 6.97 8.91
C ASN A 54 27.75 7.38 8.18
N ALA A 55 27.61 6.92 6.92
CA ALA A 55 26.41 7.15 6.12
C ALA A 55 25.40 6.01 6.36
N ASP A 56 24.12 6.35 6.40
CA ASP A 56 23.06 5.41 6.75
C ASP A 56 22.48 4.65 5.54
N PHE A 57 22.81 5.12 4.32
CA PHE A 57 22.26 4.59 3.07
C PHE A 57 23.33 4.35 2.02
N ILE A 58 23.07 3.34 1.17
CA ILE A 58 23.87 3.06 -0.03
C ILE A 58 22.93 2.96 -1.23
N ILE A 59 23.31 3.55 -2.35
CA ILE A 59 22.67 3.34 -3.65
C ILE A 59 23.71 2.74 -4.59
N LEU A 60 23.36 1.60 -5.18
CA LEU A 60 24.15 0.95 -6.23
C LEU A 60 23.41 1.10 -7.55
N SER A 61 24.06 1.57 -8.62
CA SER A 61 23.41 1.78 -9.91
C SER A 61 24.33 1.51 -11.09
N ASN A 62 23.77 1.03 -12.21
CA ASN A 62 24.44 1.01 -13.51
C ASN A 62 23.68 1.84 -14.58
N GLY A 63 22.70 2.64 -14.15
CA GLY A 63 21.85 3.43 -15.03
C GLY A 63 20.62 2.70 -15.57
N HIS A 64 20.62 1.34 -15.58
CA HIS A 64 19.48 0.50 -15.96
C HIS A 64 18.79 -0.11 -14.76
N MET A 65 19.56 -0.51 -13.77
CA MET A 65 19.09 -1.08 -12.50
C MET A 65 19.71 -0.30 -11.36
N SER A 66 18.95 -0.16 -10.28
CA SER A 66 19.40 0.53 -9.08
C SER A 66 18.91 -0.21 -7.84
N TYR A 67 19.71 -0.17 -6.79
CA TYR A 67 19.42 -0.80 -5.50
C TYR A 67 19.61 0.23 -4.40
N LEU A 68 18.72 0.21 -3.40
CA LEU A 68 18.85 0.96 -2.14
C LEU A 68 19.16 -0.02 -1.01
N TRP A 69 20.19 0.28 -0.23
CA TRP A 69 20.49 -0.40 1.01
C TRP A 69 20.37 0.55 2.19
N GLU A 70 19.49 0.20 3.10
CA GLU A 70 19.22 0.94 4.33
C GLU A 70 19.99 0.26 5.46
N LEU A 71 21.20 0.73 5.78
CA LEU A 71 22.15 0.04 6.66
C LEU A 71 21.68 -0.10 8.11
N LYS A 72 20.88 0.85 8.57
CA LYS A 72 20.33 0.84 9.94
C LYS A 72 18.95 0.19 10.05
N HIS A 73 18.35 -0.23 8.92
CA HIS A 73 17.05 -0.87 8.97
C HIS A 73 17.18 -2.29 9.56
N PRO A 74 16.50 -2.61 10.69
CA PRO A 74 16.72 -3.87 11.40
C PRO A 74 16.35 -5.12 10.58
N GLU A 75 15.53 -4.97 9.56
CA GLU A 75 14.98 -6.07 8.77
C GLU A 75 15.52 -6.11 7.32
N LYS A 76 16.09 -5.01 6.83
CA LYS A 76 16.65 -4.94 5.47
C LYS A 76 18.15 -5.20 5.51
N LEU A 77 18.49 -6.46 5.73
CA LEU A 77 19.89 -6.92 5.84
C LEU A 77 20.67 -6.76 4.53
N ASP A 78 19.98 -6.42 3.43
CA ASP A 78 20.59 -6.31 2.11
C ASP A 78 19.93 -5.22 1.25
N ALA A 79 20.62 -4.85 0.15
CA ALA A 79 20.13 -3.88 -0.81
C ALA A 79 18.91 -4.41 -1.59
N GLN A 80 17.90 -3.57 -1.75
CA GLN A 80 16.66 -3.88 -2.46
C GLN A 80 16.60 -3.14 -3.79
N GLU A 81 16.13 -3.80 -4.84
CA GLU A 81 15.99 -3.20 -6.15
C GLU A 81 14.97 -2.06 -6.12
N LEU A 82 15.32 -0.94 -6.75
CA LEU A 82 14.45 0.22 -6.92
C LEU A 82 13.58 0.06 -8.16
N ILE A 83 12.27 0.06 -7.99
CA ILE A 83 11.32 -0.06 -9.10
C ILE A 83 11.41 1.20 -9.96
N GLY A 84 11.55 1.03 -11.27
CA GLY A 84 11.58 2.14 -12.23
C GLY A 84 12.84 3.01 -12.17
N ASN A 85 13.91 2.60 -11.50
CA ASN A 85 15.15 3.37 -11.31
C ASN A 85 14.95 4.76 -10.67
N GLU A 86 13.89 4.94 -9.91
CA GLU A 86 13.61 6.20 -9.22
C GLU A 86 14.37 6.26 -7.89
N PHE A 87 15.24 7.23 -7.75
CA PHE A 87 16.05 7.44 -6.55
C PHE A 87 15.24 8.16 -5.46
N PRO A 88 15.44 7.81 -4.17
CA PRO A 88 14.89 8.60 -3.07
C PRO A 88 15.48 10.00 -3.09
N THR A 89 14.67 10.97 -2.71
CA THR A 89 15.12 12.35 -2.51
C THR A 89 15.93 12.44 -1.22
N ARG A 90 16.66 13.55 -1.04
CA ARG A 90 17.34 13.82 0.23
C ARG A 90 16.34 13.82 1.40
N GLU A 91 15.20 14.46 1.22
CA GLU A 91 14.15 14.55 2.22
C GLU A 91 13.58 13.17 2.62
N ASP A 92 13.45 12.24 1.66
CA ASP A 92 13.02 10.87 1.96
C ASP A 92 14.05 10.12 2.81
N LEU A 93 15.34 10.28 2.50
CA LEU A 93 16.42 9.64 3.24
C LEU A 93 16.56 10.25 4.65
N GLU A 94 16.44 11.58 4.80
CA GLU A 94 16.47 12.26 6.09
C GLU A 94 15.32 11.76 6.99
N LYS A 95 14.10 11.63 6.46
CA LYS A 95 12.96 11.08 7.21
C LYS A 95 13.15 9.61 7.58
N LYS A 96 13.67 8.80 6.67
CA LYS A 96 14.02 7.41 7.00
C LYS A 96 15.04 7.34 8.13
N LYS A 97 16.04 8.23 8.13
CA LYS A 97 17.01 8.35 9.20
C LYS A 97 16.34 8.71 10.53
N GLU A 98 15.40 9.67 10.54
CA GLU A 98 14.63 10.02 11.75
C GLU A 98 13.84 8.84 12.30
N ILE A 99 13.26 7.99 11.42
CA ILE A 99 12.59 6.74 11.83
C ILE A 99 13.56 5.79 12.51
N TYR A 100 14.80 5.70 12.05
CA TYR A 100 15.82 4.80 12.65
C TYR A 100 16.41 5.35 13.92
N ASP A 101 16.48 6.67 14.07
CA ASP A 101 16.96 7.34 15.29
C ASP A 101 15.93 7.22 16.44
N VAL A 102 14.63 7.09 16.10
CA VAL A 102 13.57 6.69 17.05
C VAL A 102 13.25 5.21 16.78
N PRO A 103 13.60 4.28 17.68
CA PRO A 103 13.41 2.86 17.42
C PRO A 103 11.94 2.52 17.20
N SER A 104 11.64 1.86 16.08
CA SER A 104 10.33 1.27 15.85
C SER A 104 10.12 0.12 16.83
N ARG A 105 8.87 -0.05 17.27
CA ARG A 105 8.45 -1.18 18.11
C ARG A 105 7.65 -2.16 17.25
N PRO A 106 7.64 -3.46 17.59
CA PRO A 106 6.70 -4.38 16.96
C PRO A 106 5.27 -3.82 16.97
N LEU A 107 4.54 -3.99 15.90
CA LEU A 107 3.12 -3.59 15.86
C LEU A 107 2.33 -4.28 16.97
N THR A 108 2.67 -5.53 17.25
CA THR A 108 2.05 -6.38 18.26
C THR A 108 2.27 -5.91 19.70
N ASP A 109 3.26 -5.06 19.97
CA ASP A 109 3.47 -4.45 21.29
C ASP A 109 2.34 -3.50 21.69
N LEU A 110 1.67 -2.90 20.72
CA LEU A 110 0.51 -2.05 20.96
C LEU A 110 -0.75 -2.93 21.04
N LYS A 111 -1.14 -3.29 22.27
CA LYS A 111 -2.30 -4.15 22.52
C LYS A 111 -3.58 -3.53 21.94
N LEU A 112 -4.31 -4.31 21.18
CA LEU A 112 -5.64 -3.96 20.71
C LEU A 112 -6.70 -4.46 21.70
N SER A 113 -7.74 -3.68 21.85
CA SER A 113 -8.96 -4.04 22.57
C SER A 113 -10.17 -3.46 21.83
N LYS A 114 -11.36 -3.87 22.20
CA LYS A 114 -12.60 -3.28 21.66
C LYS A 114 -12.64 -1.76 21.87
N ASP A 115 -11.97 -1.26 22.86
CA ASP A 115 -11.94 0.15 23.25
C ASP A 115 -10.74 0.91 22.66
N PHE A 116 -9.94 0.29 21.80
CA PHE A 116 -8.72 0.88 21.23
C PHE A 116 -8.94 2.25 20.58
N LEU A 117 -10.07 2.44 19.93
CA LEU A 117 -10.43 3.71 19.28
C LEU A 117 -11.27 4.63 20.17
N LYS A 118 -11.73 4.19 21.34
CA LYS A 118 -12.54 5.01 22.27
C LYS A 118 -11.80 6.20 22.86
N GLU A 119 -10.48 6.15 22.94
CA GLU A 119 -9.66 7.28 23.33
C GLU A 119 -9.90 8.49 22.44
N TYR A 120 -10.20 8.25 21.15
CA TYR A 120 -10.41 9.26 20.13
C TYR A 120 -11.89 9.52 19.86
N ARG A 121 -12.71 8.49 19.88
CA ARG A 121 -14.16 8.58 19.60
C ARG A 121 -14.94 7.64 20.52
N LYS A 122 -15.61 8.22 21.52
CA LYS A 122 -16.24 7.50 22.63
C LYS A 122 -17.35 6.55 22.22
N ASP A 123 -18.04 6.81 21.11
CA ASP A 123 -19.15 6.03 20.58
C ASP A 123 -18.71 4.86 19.67
N ILE A 124 -17.40 4.70 19.42
CA ILE A 124 -16.87 3.65 18.57
C ILE A 124 -16.16 2.58 19.40
N SER A 125 -16.52 1.33 19.14
CA SER A 125 -15.78 0.15 19.57
C SER A 125 -15.46 -0.71 18.38
N LEU A 126 -14.29 -1.34 18.41
CA LEU A 126 -13.94 -2.38 17.42
C LEU A 126 -14.66 -3.68 17.75
N TYR A 127 -15.19 -4.33 16.73
CA TYR A 127 -15.66 -5.70 16.83
C TYR A 127 -14.51 -6.69 16.79
N GLN A 128 -14.73 -7.91 17.29
CA GLN A 128 -13.65 -8.90 17.39
C GLN A 128 -13.01 -9.19 16.02
N TYR A 129 -13.79 -9.38 14.97
CA TYR A 129 -13.26 -9.62 13.63
C TYR A 129 -12.42 -8.46 13.07
N GLN A 130 -12.69 -7.20 13.49
CA GLN A 130 -11.88 -6.04 13.11
C GLN A 130 -10.53 -6.06 13.84
N ILE A 131 -10.55 -6.43 15.11
CA ILE A 131 -9.34 -6.65 15.91
C ILE A 131 -8.51 -7.76 15.27
N ASP A 132 -9.12 -8.90 14.94
CA ASP A 132 -8.45 -10.06 14.34
C ASP A 132 -7.81 -9.68 12.99
N ALA A 133 -8.48 -8.85 12.17
CA ALA A 133 -7.93 -8.35 10.92
C ALA A 133 -6.66 -7.51 11.14
N ILE A 134 -6.67 -6.59 12.12
CA ILE A 134 -5.53 -5.74 12.45
C ILE A 134 -4.39 -6.57 13.06
N GLU A 135 -4.72 -7.53 13.93
CA GLU A 135 -3.73 -8.42 14.57
C GLU A 135 -3.04 -9.32 13.54
N GLU A 136 -3.78 -9.87 12.58
CA GLU A 136 -3.19 -10.74 11.56
C GLU A 136 -2.20 -9.99 10.67
N VAL A 137 -2.54 -8.76 10.23
CA VAL A 137 -1.59 -7.89 9.53
C VAL A 137 -0.36 -7.63 10.39
N SER A 138 -0.57 -7.29 11.66
CA SER A 138 0.53 -6.95 12.57
C SER A 138 1.46 -8.12 12.82
N LYS A 139 0.91 -9.31 13.01
CA LYS A 139 1.67 -10.54 13.21
C LYS A 139 2.51 -10.87 11.98
N GLN A 140 1.91 -10.85 10.80
CA GLN A 140 2.66 -11.14 9.55
C GLN A 140 3.70 -10.06 9.25
N PHE A 141 3.42 -8.78 9.61
CA PHE A 141 4.40 -7.70 9.49
C PHE A 141 5.60 -7.94 10.42
N ASP A 142 5.36 -8.24 11.68
CA ASP A 142 6.43 -8.39 12.70
C ASP A 142 7.19 -9.71 12.54
N GLN A 143 6.50 -10.84 12.33
CA GLN A 143 7.09 -12.17 12.35
C GLN A 143 7.55 -12.64 10.98
N ASP A 144 6.68 -12.49 9.95
CA ASP A 144 6.96 -12.99 8.61
C ASP A 144 7.65 -11.95 7.72
N LYS A 145 7.86 -10.74 8.25
CA LYS A 145 8.50 -9.61 7.54
C LYS A 145 7.79 -9.22 6.25
N LYS A 146 6.51 -9.54 6.14
CA LYS A 146 5.69 -9.15 4.98
C LYS A 146 5.48 -7.64 4.92
N ARG A 147 5.38 -7.13 3.69
CA ARG A 147 5.13 -5.71 3.40
C ARG A 147 3.95 -5.50 2.43
N ALA A 148 3.28 -6.57 2.07
CA ALA A 148 2.08 -6.53 1.24
C ALA A 148 1.00 -7.42 1.86
N PHE A 149 -0.22 -6.87 2.02
CA PHE A 149 -1.31 -7.51 2.73
C PHE A 149 -2.63 -7.28 1.99
N LEU A 150 -3.50 -8.30 1.96
CA LEU A 150 -4.83 -8.20 1.38
C LEU A 150 -5.87 -8.62 2.40
N LEU A 151 -6.80 -7.73 2.70
CA LEU A 151 -7.94 -7.97 3.57
C LEU A 151 -9.21 -8.08 2.73
N GLU A 152 -9.80 -9.26 2.68
CA GLU A 152 -11.12 -9.49 2.10
C GLU A 152 -12.18 -9.31 3.16
N MET A 153 -12.90 -8.20 3.14
CA MET A 153 -13.95 -7.88 4.09
C MET A 153 -15.22 -7.44 3.36
N ALA A 154 -16.37 -7.99 3.71
CA ALA A 154 -17.63 -7.64 3.08
C ALA A 154 -17.93 -6.13 3.20
N THR A 155 -18.70 -5.57 2.24
CA THR A 155 -19.16 -4.18 2.34
C THR A 155 -20.03 -4.01 3.57
N GLY A 156 -19.87 -2.91 4.31
CA GLY A 156 -20.60 -2.65 5.54
C GLY A 156 -19.97 -3.22 6.82
N THR A 157 -18.84 -3.92 6.75
CA THR A 157 -18.12 -4.47 7.92
C THR A 157 -17.11 -3.51 8.54
N GLY A 158 -17.16 -2.21 8.19
CA GLY A 158 -16.30 -1.19 8.80
C GLY A 158 -14.84 -1.21 8.34
N LYS A 159 -14.58 -1.48 7.05
CA LYS A 159 -13.23 -1.43 6.46
C LYS A 159 -12.48 -0.13 6.79
N THR A 160 -13.18 1.01 6.80
CA THR A 160 -12.59 2.32 7.16
C THR A 160 -12.08 2.35 8.60
N LEU A 161 -12.80 1.74 9.55
CA LEU A 161 -12.35 1.65 10.95
C LEU A 161 -11.14 0.73 11.11
N VAL A 162 -11.12 -0.40 10.39
CA VAL A 162 -9.94 -1.29 10.34
C VAL A 162 -8.73 -0.53 9.77
N SER A 163 -8.95 0.27 8.72
CA SER A 163 -7.89 1.12 8.15
C SER A 163 -7.40 2.16 9.14
N ALA A 164 -8.29 2.84 9.86
CA ALA A 164 -7.93 3.81 10.89
C ALA A 164 -7.12 3.15 12.03
N GLY A 165 -7.55 1.96 12.47
CA GLY A 165 -6.84 1.17 13.48
C GLY A 165 -5.44 0.76 13.04
N LEU A 166 -5.29 0.31 11.79
CA LEU A 166 -4.00 -0.03 11.18
C LEU A 166 -3.10 1.22 11.09
N ILE A 167 -3.61 2.31 10.53
CA ILE A 167 -2.86 3.58 10.42
C ILE A 167 -2.35 4.01 11.79
N LEU A 168 -3.25 4.07 12.78
CA LEU A 168 -2.90 4.48 14.13
C LEU A 168 -1.83 3.58 14.74
N ARG A 169 -1.94 2.27 14.54
CA ARG A 169 -0.98 1.29 15.04
C ARG A 169 0.40 1.49 14.43
N PHE A 170 0.49 1.64 13.09
CA PHE A 170 1.75 1.90 12.40
C PHE A 170 2.40 3.21 12.84
N LEU A 171 1.62 4.28 12.98
CA LEU A 171 2.11 5.59 13.41
C LEU A 171 2.57 5.56 14.88
N LYS A 172 1.77 5.00 15.80
CA LYS A 172 2.11 4.93 17.24
C LYS A 172 3.31 4.02 17.56
N THR A 173 3.58 3.05 16.72
CA THR A 173 4.74 2.15 16.86
C THR A 173 5.97 2.61 16.10
N ASN A 174 5.88 3.77 15.44
CA ASN A 174 6.92 4.34 14.58
C ASN A 174 7.36 3.41 13.42
N ASN A 175 6.43 2.58 12.91
CA ASN A 175 6.64 1.78 11.70
C ASN A 175 6.20 2.53 10.42
N ALA A 176 5.54 3.67 10.57
CA ALA A 176 5.25 4.64 9.52
C ALA A 176 5.24 6.04 10.11
N GLN A 177 5.60 7.05 9.32
CA GLN A 177 5.42 8.48 9.61
C GLN A 177 4.46 9.13 8.62
N ARG A 178 4.40 8.62 7.40
CA ARG A 178 3.53 9.12 6.33
C ARG A 178 2.71 7.99 5.71
N VAL A 179 1.43 8.23 5.63
CA VAL A 179 0.43 7.27 5.16
C VAL A 179 -0.35 7.85 3.98
N LEU A 180 -0.50 7.05 2.93
CA LEU A 180 -1.41 7.32 1.82
C LEU A 180 -2.62 6.39 1.91
N PHE A 181 -3.81 6.97 2.03
CA PHE A 181 -5.08 6.24 1.99
C PHE A 181 -5.77 6.50 0.65
N ILE A 182 -5.90 5.47 -0.17
CA ILE A 182 -6.47 5.56 -1.52
C ILE A 182 -7.88 5.01 -1.52
N VAL A 183 -8.82 5.77 -2.06
CA VAL A 183 -10.22 5.39 -2.24
C VAL A 183 -10.68 5.54 -3.70
N ASP A 184 -11.78 4.88 -4.05
CA ASP A 184 -12.32 4.92 -5.41
C ASP A 184 -12.99 6.27 -5.74
N ARG A 185 -13.75 6.85 -4.79
CA ARG A 185 -14.60 8.03 -5.03
C ARG A 185 -14.38 9.14 -4.03
N ILE A 186 -14.66 10.37 -4.47
CA ILE A 186 -14.49 11.58 -3.65
C ILE A 186 -15.40 11.60 -2.41
N ASP A 187 -16.59 11.00 -2.49
CA ASP A 187 -17.49 10.95 -1.34
C ASP A 187 -16.95 10.00 -0.27
N LEU A 188 -16.32 8.88 -0.66
CA LEU A 188 -15.61 8.01 0.27
C LEU A 188 -14.39 8.72 0.88
N ALA A 189 -13.69 9.56 0.10
CA ALA A 189 -12.59 10.35 0.64
C ALA A 189 -13.05 11.36 1.69
N LYS A 190 -14.20 12.00 1.50
CA LYS A 190 -14.79 12.90 2.50
C LYS A 190 -15.22 12.16 3.76
N GLN A 191 -15.92 11.03 3.60
CA GLN A 191 -16.33 10.18 4.72
C GLN A 191 -15.14 9.68 5.52
N ALA A 192 -14.11 9.15 4.84
CA ALA A 192 -12.88 8.73 5.50
C ALA A 192 -12.19 9.90 6.21
N LYS A 193 -12.21 11.11 5.61
CA LYS A 193 -11.65 12.31 6.22
C LYS A 193 -12.36 12.68 7.52
N GLU A 194 -13.69 12.61 7.55
CA GLU A 194 -14.49 12.88 8.75
C GLU A 194 -14.15 11.92 9.90
N ASP A 195 -14.03 10.63 9.61
CA ASP A 195 -13.62 9.63 10.61
C ASP A 195 -12.16 9.83 11.05
N PHE A 196 -11.26 10.12 10.11
CA PHE A 196 -9.83 10.31 10.39
C PHE A 196 -9.55 11.62 11.11
N ASP A 197 -10.33 12.68 10.90
CA ASP A 197 -10.23 13.93 11.65
C ASP A 197 -10.45 13.74 13.14
N VAL A 198 -11.19 12.71 13.51
CA VAL A 198 -11.43 12.37 14.90
C VAL A 198 -10.40 11.36 15.41
N ILE A 199 -10.23 10.24 14.70
CA ILE A 199 -9.38 9.12 15.16
C ILE A 199 -7.88 9.43 15.00
N LEU A 200 -7.50 10.16 13.97
CA LEU A 200 -6.11 10.49 13.60
C LEU A 200 -5.83 11.99 13.69
N GLN A 201 -6.52 12.72 14.58
CA GLN A 201 -6.44 14.18 14.71
C GLN A 201 -5.00 14.69 14.88
N ASP A 202 -4.15 13.96 15.62
CA ASP A 202 -2.76 14.32 15.88
C ASP A 202 -1.85 14.21 14.65
N TYR A 203 -2.35 13.59 13.58
CA TYR A 203 -1.61 13.32 12.33
C TYR A 203 -2.08 14.16 11.15
N ALA A 204 -2.96 15.15 11.42
CA ALA A 204 -3.44 16.15 10.46
C ALA A 204 -3.89 15.56 9.10
N PRO A 205 -4.92 14.67 9.05
CA PRO A 205 -5.38 14.08 7.81
C PRO A 205 -5.79 15.12 6.78
N VAL A 206 -5.42 14.96 5.51
CA VAL A 206 -5.82 15.89 4.43
C VAL A 206 -6.28 15.14 3.19
N ILE A 207 -7.19 15.77 2.42
CA ILE A 207 -7.56 15.27 1.10
C ILE A 207 -6.59 15.86 0.07
N TYR A 208 -5.86 15.03 -0.65
CA TYR A 208 -4.82 15.38 -1.62
C TYR A 208 -5.27 16.46 -2.61
N LYS A 209 -6.44 16.28 -3.26
CA LYS A 209 -6.97 17.25 -4.23
C LYS A 209 -7.10 18.67 -3.68
N ASN A 210 -7.42 18.78 -2.40
CA ASN A 210 -7.62 20.08 -1.71
C ASN A 210 -6.27 20.63 -1.20
N ALA A 211 -5.48 19.77 -0.55
CA ALA A 211 -4.19 20.12 0.05
C ALA A 211 -3.15 20.51 -1.00
N ARG A 212 -3.23 19.96 -2.21
CA ARG A 212 -2.36 20.33 -3.34
C ARG A 212 -2.39 21.81 -3.68
N LYS A 213 -3.48 22.49 -3.38
CA LYS A 213 -3.59 23.97 -3.53
C LYS A 213 -2.94 24.74 -2.38
N LYS A 214 -2.54 24.03 -1.32
CA LYS A 214 -1.96 24.56 -0.10
C LYS A 214 -0.77 23.67 0.31
N PRO A 215 0.42 23.91 -0.28
CA PRO A 215 1.60 23.04 -0.06
C PRO A 215 1.96 22.84 1.42
N MET A 216 1.72 23.85 2.27
CA MET A 216 1.98 23.75 3.71
C MET A 216 1.08 22.70 4.40
N ASP A 217 -0.19 22.60 3.99
CA ASP A 217 -1.11 21.61 4.56
C ASP A 217 -0.66 20.18 4.17
N LEU A 218 -0.18 20.03 2.93
CA LEU A 218 0.31 18.74 2.45
C LEU A 218 1.63 18.34 3.13
N ALA A 219 2.55 19.28 3.30
CA ALA A 219 3.82 19.03 3.96
C ALA A 219 3.69 18.71 5.45
N GLY A 220 2.71 19.33 6.13
CA GLY A 220 2.44 19.12 7.55
C GLY A 220 1.59 17.88 7.87
N SER A 221 1.06 17.17 6.86
CA SER A 221 0.17 16.03 7.06
C SER A 221 0.95 14.72 7.11
N SER A 222 0.67 13.90 8.12
CA SER A 222 1.12 12.50 8.16
C SER A 222 0.17 11.56 7.44
N VAL A 223 -1.08 11.96 7.18
CA VAL A 223 -2.10 11.10 6.54
C VAL A 223 -2.74 11.81 5.35
N VAL A 224 -2.43 11.34 4.16
CA VAL A 224 -2.97 11.87 2.91
C VAL A 224 -4.04 10.94 2.36
N ILE A 225 -5.25 11.46 2.17
CA ILE A 225 -6.38 10.74 1.57
C ILE A 225 -6.49 11.16 0.10
N ALA A 226 -6.45 10.21 -0.81
CA ALA A 226 -6.50 10.48 -2.24
C ALA A 226 -7.54 9.60 -2.93
N THR A 227 -8.20 10.13 -3.97
CA THR A 227 -8.88 9.25 -4.92
C THR A 227 -7.89 8.80 -5.98
N ILE A 228 -8.06 7.60 -6.50
CA ILE A 228 -7.20 7.09 -7.58
C ILE A 228 -7.17 8.05 -8.78
N GLN A 229 -8.34 8.63 -9.12
CA GLN A 229 -8.42 9.61 -10.22
C GLN A 229 -7.65 10.91 -9.90
N SER A 230 -7.62 11.34 -8.62
CA SER A 230 -6.86 12.54 -8.25
C SER A 230 -5.35 12.34 -8.33
N LEU A 231 -4.87 11.13 -8.07
CA LEU A 231 -3.48 10.75 -8.25
C LEU A 231 -3.13 10.68 -9.75
N MET A 232 -3.96 10.01 -10.55
CA MET A 232 -3.70 9.80 -11.97
C MET A 232 -3.76 11.08 -12.81
N ASN A 233 -4.52 12.10 -12.37
CA ASN A 233 -4.77 13.32 -13.15
C ASN A 233 -3.47 14.04 -13.51
N GLY A 234 -3.01 13.86 -14.76
CA GLY A 234 -1.76 14.41 -15.27
C GLY A 234 -0.51 13.82 -14.61
N LYS A 235 -0.60 12.66 -13.97
CA LYS A 235 0.50 12.00 -13.22
C LYS A 235 1.19 12.91 -12.20
N LYS A 236 0.45 13.89 -11.67
CA LYS A 236 0.98 14.95 -10.79
C LYS A 236 1.49 14.44 -9.46
N TYR A 237 1.06 13.21 -9.05
CA TYR A 237 1.61 12.57 -7.87
C TYR A 237 3.14 12.37 -7.95
N LYS A 238 3.70 12.21 -9.17
CA LYS A 238 5.15 12.09 -9.38
C LYS A 238 5.90 13.42 -9.21
N GLU A 239 5.19 14.55 -9.38
CA GLU A 239 5.73 15.88 -9.13
C GLU A 239 5.65 16.23 -7.63
N ASP A 240 4.56 15.83 -6.98
CA ASP A 240 4.27 16.20 -5.59
C ASP A 240 4.93 15.24 -4.58
N PHE A 241 5.21 14.00 -4.96
CA PHE A 241 5.73 12.96 -4.05
C PHE A 241 6.82 12.13 -4.72
N SER A 242 7.84 11.77 -3.95
CA SER A 242 8.77 10.73 -4.38
C SER A 242 8.17 9.33 -4.17
N PRO A 243 8.76 8.29 -4.77
CA PRO A 243 8.35 6.90 -4.53
C PRO A 243 8.43 6.48 -3.07
N PHE A 244 9.29 7.10 -2.27
CA PHE A 244 9.56 6.79 -0.87
C PHE A 244 8.84 7.73 0.10
N HIS A 245 7.97 8.60 -0.42
CA HIS A 245 7.30 9.59 0.41
C HIS A 245 6.38 8.97 1.46
N PHE A 246 5.71 7.87 1.13
CA PHE A 246 4.79 7.19 2.03
C PHE A 246 5.39 5.86 2.51
N ASP A 247 5.36 5.64 3.82
CA ASP A 247 5.83 4.40 4.46
C ASP A 247 4.73 3.33 4.46
N LEU A 248 3.48 3.77 4.46
CA LEU A 248 2.29 2.93 4.42
C LEU A 248 1.31 3.41 3.35
N VAL A 249 0.89 2.52 2.47
CA VAL A 249 -0.11 2.77 1.44
C VAL A 249 -1.28 1.83 1.64
N ILE A 250 -2.43 2.37 2.00
CA ILE A 250 -3.68 1.60 2.16
C ILE A 250 -4.59 1.90 0.98
N ASN A 251 -5.06 0.86 0.32
CA ASN A 251 -5.92 0.97 -0.86
C ASN A 251 -7.29 0.34 -0.58
N ASP A 252 -8.30 1.17 -0.37
CA ASP A 252 -9.68 0.71 -0.26
C ASP A 252 -10.25 0.40 -1.65
N GLU A 253 -11.05 -0.65 -1.74
CA GLU A 253 -11.54 -1.25 -3.00
C GLU A 253 -10.37 -1.61 -3.96
N ALA A 254 -9.35 -2.26 -3.40
CA ALA A 254 -8.09 -2.58 -4.07
C ALA A 254 -8.25 -3.24 -5.45
N HIS A 255 -9.26 -4.10 -5.62
CA HIS A 255 -9.56 -4.77 -6.89
C HIS A 255 -9.90 -3.80 -8.05
N ARG A 256 -10.30 -2.55 -7.75
CA ARG A 256 -10.60 -1.53 -8.76
C ARG A 256 -9.40 -0.68 -9.15
N SER A 257 -8.48 -0.52 -8.22
CA SER A 257 -7.36 0.42 -8.35
C SER A 257 -6.10 -0.17 -8.98
N ILE A 258 -6.06 -1.48 -9.22
CA ILE A 258 -4.87 -2.17 -9.73
C ILE A 258 -4.96 -2.54 -11.22
N TYR A 259 -5.81 -1.84 -11.97
CA TYR A 259 -5.92 -1.98 -13.43
C TYR A 259 -5.35 -0.80 -14.17
N GLY A 260 -4.78 -1.10 -15.35
CA GLY A 260 -4.30 -0.07 -16.28
C GLY A 260 -3.38 0.95 -15.59
N ASP A 261 -3.59 2.22 -15.88
CA ASP A 261 -2.81 3.31 -15.35
C ASP A 261 -2.93 3.48 -13.82
N SER A 262 -4.04 3.00 -13.21
CA SER A 262 -4.23 3.03 -11.76
C SER A 262 -3.21 2.17 -11.05
N LYS A 263 -2.84 1.03 -11.64
CA LYS A 263 -1.80 0.15 -11.12
C LYS A 263 -0.45 0.86 -11.03
N GLU A 264 -0.09 1.62 -12.07
CA GLU A 264 1.15 2.41 -12.10
C GLU A 264 1.21 3.38 -10.92
N ALA A 265 0.11 4.09 -10.63
CA ALA A 265 0.07 5.05 -9.53
C ALA A 265 0.21 4.40 -8.15
N VAL A 266 -0.37 3.21 -7.94
CA VAL A 266 -0.23 2.49 -6.66
C VAL A 266 1.15 1.84 -6.54
N GLN A 267 1.70 1.28 -7.64
CA GLN A 267 3.03 0.67 -7.66
C GLN A 267 4.17 1.68 -7.53
N TYR A 268 3.91 2.94 -7.84
CA TYR A 268 4.90 4.00 -7.73
C TYR A 268 5.44 4.13 -6.30
N PHE A 269 4.58 3.98 -5.29
CA PHE A 269 4.97 4.13 -3.90
C PHE A 269 5.55 2.83 -3.33
N GLN A 270 6.72 2.94 -2.70
CA GLN A 270 7.55 1.83 -2.22
C GLN A 270 7.28 1.42 -0.76
N GLY A 271 6.28 2.02 -0.10
CA GLY A 271 5.91 1.71 1.28
C GLY A 271 5.22 0.35 1.45
N THR A 272 4.99 -0.03 2.70
CA THR A 272 4.14 -1.18 3.04
C THR A 272 2.76 -1.01 2.42
N ARG A 273 2.23 -2.04 1.78
CA ARG A 273 0.96 -1.98 1.03
C ARG A 273 -0.11 -2.83 1.70
N ILE A 274 -1.27 -2.23 1.94
CA ILE A 274 -2.44 -2.93 2.45
C ILE A 274 -3.60 -2.69 1.51
N GLY A 275 -4.16 -3.75 0.94
CA GLY A 275 -5.37 -3.70 0.14
C GLY A 275 -6.58 -4.13 0.93
N LEU A 276 -7.67 -3.36 0.89
CA LEU A 276 -8.97 -3.80 1.36
C LEU A 276 -9.89 -4.00 0.15
N THR A 277 -10.60 -5.10 0.13
CA THR A 277 -11.54 -5.42 -0.95
C THR A 277 -12.77 -6.09 -0.40
N ALA A 278 -13.92 -5.86 -1.04
CA ALA A 278 -15.11 -6.63 -0.70
C ALA A 278 -14.95 -8.08 -1.20
N THR A 279 -15.30 -9.05 -0.35
CA THR A 279 -15.40 -10.45 -0.77
C THR A 279 -16.48 -10.57 -1.82
N ARG A 280 -16.10 -10.92 -3.03
CA ARG A 280 -17.06 -11.32 -4.06
C ARG A 280 -17.27 -12.82 -3.97
N ASN A 281 -18.38 -13.19 -3.36
CA ASN A 281 -18.77 -14.60 -3.21
C ASN A 281 -18.82 -15.34 -4.55
N ASN A 282 -18.26 -16.53 -4.53
CA ASN A 282 -18.56 -17.77 -5.28
C ASN A 282 -19.01 -17.73 -6.76
N TYR A 283 -19.32 -16.59 -7.36
CA TYR A 283 -19.69 -16.49 -8.76
C TYR A 283 -18.53 -16.78 -9.74
N LEU A 284 -17.28 -16.83 -9.22
CA LEU A 284 -16.08 -17.03 -10.01
C LEU A 284 -15.58 -18.48 -10.04
N HIS A 285 -16.26 -19.41 -9.37
CA HIS A 285 -15.79 -20.80 -9.25
C HIS A 285 -15.74 -21.57 -10.59
N ASN A 286 -16.54 -21.17 -11.56
CA ASN A 286 -16.67 -21.87 -12.86
C ASN A 286 -16.41 -20.95 -14.07
N VAL A 287 -15.68 -19.85 -13.89
CA VAL A 287 -15.42 -18.93 -14.99
C VAL A 287 -14.17 -19.34 -15.76
N ASN A 288 -14.32 -19.58 -17.06
CA ASN A 288 -13.20 -19.82 -17.95
C ASN A 288 -12.44 -18.51 -18.19
N LEU A 289 -11.19 -18.42 -17.71
CA LEU A 289 -10.35 -17.22 -17.80
C LEU A 289 -9.94 -16.84 -19.23
N GLY A 290 -10.25 -17.68 -20.20
CA GLY A 290 -10.04 -17.42 -21.63
C GLY A 290 -11.12 -16.55 -22.27
N GLU A 291 -12.31 -16.45 -21.67
CA GLU A 291 -13.45 -15.71 -22.21
C GLU A 291 -13.37 -14.21 -21.96
N GLN A 292 -13.95 -13.41 -22.85
CA GLN A 292 -14.06 -11.95 -22.70
C GLN A 292 -15.34 -11.53 -21.95
N SER A 293 -15.94 -12.42 -21.18
CA SER A 293 -17.13 -12.09 -20.39
C SER A 293 -16.78 -11.16 -19.22
N SER A 294 -17.74 -10.36 -18.77
CA SER A 294 -17.57 -9.49 -17.60
C SER A 294 -17.10 -10.25 -16.37
N ARG A 295 -17.54 -11.51 -16.20
CA ARG A 295 -17.13 -12.41 -15.11
C ARG A 295 -15.67 -12.85 -15.22
N ALA A 296 -15.19 -13.13 -16.44
CA ALA A 296 -13.79 -13.50 -16.66
C ALA A 296 -12.85 -12.32 -16.40
N ILE A 297 -13.27 -11.11 -16.79
CA ILE A 297 -12.54 -9.87 -16.49
C ILE A 297 -12.44 -9.66 -14.98
N GLU A 298 -13.53 -9.82 -14.24
CA GLU A 298 -13.55 -9.70 -12.78
C GLU A 298 -12.70 -10.78 -12.09
N ALA A 299 -12.70 -12.02 -12.61
CA ALA A 299 -11.87 -13.10 -12.08
C ALA A 299 -10.37 -12.86 -12.28
N ARG A 300 -10.00 -12.32 -13.46
CA ARG A 300 -8.62 -11.88 -13.72
C ARG A 300 -8.22 -10.77 -12.78
N ALA A 301 -9.10 -9.78 -12.57
CA ALA A 301 -8.91 -8.69 -11.63
C ALA A 301 -8.58 -9.17 -10.24
N LEU A 302 -9.39 -10.06 -9.73
CA LEU A 302 -9.20 -10.57 -8.38
C LEU A 302 -7.89 -11.36 -8.27
N ARG A 303 -7.56 -12.19 -9.27
CA ARG A 303 -6.28 -12.91 -9.30
C ARG A 303 -5.08 -11.96 -9.35
N ASP A 304 -5.18 -10.90 -10.15
CA ASP A 304 -4.12 -9.89 -10.25
C ASP A 304 -4.00 -9.09 -8.95
N THR A 305 -5.11 -8.92 -8.21
CA THR A 305 -5.12 -8.32 -6.86
C THR A 305 -4.34 -9.18 -5.87
N TYR A 306 -4.59 -10.48 -5.82
CA TYR A 306 -3.82 -11.38 -4.94
C TYR A 306 -2.31 -11.31 -5.25
N HIS A 307 -1.96 -11.41 -6.53
CA HIS A 307 -0.57 -11.32 -6.96
C HIS A 307 0.07 -9.97 -6.59
N PHE A 308 -0.68 -8.86 -6.75
CA PHE A 308 -0.19 -7.52 -6.42
C PHE A 308 0.12 -7.35 -4.92
N PHE A 309 -0.65 -7.99 -4.05
CA PHE A 309 -0.45 -7.99 -2.61
C PHE A 309 0.31 -9.23 -2.10
N GLU A 310 1.02 -9.92 -2.98
CA GLU A 310 1.88 -11.07 -2.65
C GLU A 310 1.13 -12.17 -1.86
N CYS A 311 -0.15 -12.36 -2.20
CA CYS A 311 -1.00 -13.39 -1.63
C CYS A 311 -1.21 -14.53 -2.64
N GLU A 312 -1.29 -15.75 -2.15
CA GLU A 312 -1.75 -16.88 -2.96
C GLU A 312 -3.23 -16.70 -3.36
N PRO A 313 -3.62 -17.14 -4.56
CA PRO A 313 -5.01 -17.06 -5.01
C PRO A 313 -5.97 -17.69 -3.99
N LYS A 314 -7.00 -16.96 -3.59
CA LYS A 314 -8.00 -17.32 -2.57
C LYS A 314 -7.48 -17.45 -1.13
N SER A 315 -6.26 -17.03 -0.87
CA SER A 315 -5.65 -17.02 0.46
C SER A 315 -5.19 -15.59 0.80
N PRO A 316 -6.12 -14.64 1.07
CA PRO A 316 -5.77 -13.30 1.53
C PRO A 316 -5.13 -13.35 2.91
N THR A 317 -4.52 -12.25 3.34
CA THR A 317 -4.00 -12.10 4.70
C THR A 317 -5.11 -12.31 5.75
N PHE A 318 -6.29 -11.76 5.48
CA PHE A 318 -7.47 -11.94 6.34
C PHE A 318 -8.74 -11.98 5.49
N LYS A 319 -9.71 -12.79 5.92
CA LYS A 319 -10.98 -12.95 5.23
C LYS A 319 -12.16 -12.89 6.19
N TYR A 320 -13.11 -11.99 5.91
CA TYR A 320 -14.38 -11.89 6.61
C TYR A 320 -15.50 -11.60 5.61
N ASP A 321 -16.08 -12.68 5.09
CA ASP A 321 -17.08 -12.59 4.03
C ASP A 321 -18.50 -12.33 4.56
N ILE A 322 -19.45 -12.16 3.64
CA ILE A 322 -20.85 -11.87 3.97
C ILE A 322 -21.49 -12.98 4.81
N ILE A 323 -21.06 -14.25 4.61
CA ILE A 323 -21.58 -15.40 5.35
C ILE A 323 -21.05 -15.35 6.79
N SER A 324 -19.75 -15.08 6.94
CA SER A 324 -19.13 -14.88 8.25
C SER A 324 -19.80 -13.74 9.01
N ALA A 325 -20.05 -12.61 8.34
CA ALA A 325 -20.68 -11.44 8.94
C ALA A 325 -22.18 -11.68 9.31
N ALA A 326 -22.88 -12.50 8.54
CA ALA A 326 -24.28 -12.83 8.82
C ALA A 326 -24.45 -13.87 9.95
N ASN A 327 -23.42 -14.67 10.22
CA ASN A 327 -23.45 -15.74 11.25
C ASN A 327 -22.47 -15.46 12.41
N ASP A 328 -22.00 -14.22 12.56
CA ASP A 328 -21.03 -13.88 13.59
C ASP A 328 -21.62 -14.12 15.00
N PRO A 329 -20.87 -14.73 15.93
CA PRO A 329 -21.33 -14.98 17.30
C PRO A 329 -21.66 -13.72 18.10
N GLU A 330 -21.05 -12.57 17.79
CA GLU A 330 -21.31 -11.28 18.46
C GLU A 330 -22.56 -10.59 17.91
N GLY A 331 -23.21 -11.16 16.89
CA GLY A 331 -24.45 -10.69 16.29
C GLY A 331 -24.35 -10.63 14.75
N PRO A 332 -25.46 -10.73 14.03
CA PRO A 332 -25.46 -10.61 12.59
C PRO A 332 -25.12 -9.17 12.19
N PHE A 333 -23.88 -8.91 11.75
CA PHE A 333 -23.47 -7.59 11.26
C PHE A 333 -23.98 -7.30 9.86
N LEU A 334 -24.34 -8.36 9.10
CA LEU A 334 -24.99 -8.24 7.81
C LEU A 334 -26.20 -9.20 7.73
N CYS A 335 -27.18 -8.85 6.93
CA CYS A 335 -28.30 -9.74 6.63
C CYS A 335 -27.80 -10.91 5.76
N GLN A 336 -28.39 -12.09 5.96
CA GLN A 336 -28.15 -13.21 5.06
C GLN A 336 -28.56 -12.84 3.62
N PRO A 337 -27.72 -13.10 2.62
CA PRO A 337 -28.08 -12.79 1.24
C PRO A 337 -29.23 -13.68 0.78
N LYS A 338 -30.32 -13.07 0.35
CA LYS A 338 -31.42 -13.77 -0.31
C LYS A 338 -31.21 -13.64 -1.82
N ILE A 339 -30.97 -14.74 -2.48
CA ILE A 339 -30.80 -14.76 -3.94
C ILE A 339 -32.20 -15.04 -4.54
N GLU A 340 -32.77 -14.05 -5.22
CA GLU A 340 -33.96 -14.22 -6.01
C GLU A 340 -33.59 -14.17 -7.49
N ARG A 341 -33.96 -15.19 -8.24
CA ARG A 341 -33.85 -15.19 -9.70
C ARG A 341 -34.97 -14.35 -10.27
N ILE A 342 -34.63 -13.23 -10.86
CA ILE A 342 -35.58 -12.39 -11.61
C ILE A 342 -35.43 -12.76 -13.08
N ASP A 343 -36.42 -13.49 -13.61
CA ASP A 343 -36.53 -13.71 -15.04
C ASP A 343 -37.03 -12.41 -15.69
N SER A 344 -36.13 -11.64 -16.29
CA SER A 344 -36.52 -10.43 -16.99
C SER A 344 -37.20 -10.80 -18.34
N MET A 345 -38.24 -10.03 -18.70
CA MET A 345 -38.91 -10.15 -20.02
C MET A 345 -37.96 -9.90 -21.22
N ILE A 346 -36.76 -9.43 -20.93
CA ILE A 346 -35.71 -9.09 -21.91
C ILE A 346 -34.74 -10.27 -22.12
N SER A 347 -34.87 -11.39 -21.41
CA SER A 347 -34.04 -12.56 -21.69
C SER A 347 -34.42 -13.17 -23.07
N SER A 348 -33.42 -13.68 -23.78
CA SER A 348 -33.63 -14.34 -25.07
C SER A 348 -34.66 -15.46 -25.01
N GLU A 349 -34.69 -16.21 -23.87
CA GLU A 349 -35.67 -17.26 -23.60
C GLU A 349 -37.09 -16.70 -23.38
N ALA A 350 -37.23 -15.57 -22.72
CA ALA A 350 -38.54 -14.92 -22.50
C ALA A 350 -39.11 -14.35 -23.79
N LEU A 351 -38.27 -13.75 -24.64
CA LEU A 351 -38.64 -13.26 -25.97
C LEU A 351 -39.01 -14.38 -26.89
N SER A 352 -38.27 -15.49 -26.91
CA SER A 352 -38.58 -16.68 -27.70
C SER A 352 -39.91 -17.32 -27.30
N LYS A 353 -40.23 -17.40 -26.00
CA LYS A 353 -41.52 -17.90 -25.50
C LYS A 353 -42.70 -17.00 -25.87
N GLN A 354 -42.48 -15.74 -26.17
CA GLN A 354 -43.50 -14.80 -26.66
C GLN A 354 -43.61 -14.76 -28.17
N GLY A 355 -42.89 -15.63 -28.89
CA GLY A 355 -42.95 -15.74 -30.34
C GLY A 355 -42.19 -14.68 -31.11
N CYS A 356 -41.27 -13.95 -30.41
CA CYS A 356 -40.33 -13.07 -31.07
C CYS A 356 -39.17 -13.86 -31.65
N GLU A 357 -38.85 -13.63 -32.92
CA GLU A 357 -37.59 -14.13 -33.49
C GLU A 357 -36.43 -13.39 -32.84
N VAL A 358 -35.54 -14.16 -32.16
CA VAL A 358 -34.35 -13.64 -31.54
C VAL A 358 -33.13 -14.12 -32.31
N GLU A 359 -32.45 -13.23 -33.01
CA GLU A 359 -31.11 -13.54 -33.52
C GLU A 359 -30.17 -13.66 -32.34
N ILE A 360 -29.77 -14.88 -32.03
CA ILE A 360 -28.73 -15.15 -31.02
C ILE A 360 -27.39 -14.92 -31.70
N ASN A 361 -26.78 -13.77 -31.44
CA ASN A 361 -25.39 -13.58 -31.77
C ASN A 361 -24.58 -14.44 -30.75
N GLU A 362 -24.00 -15.55 -31.19
CA GLU A 362 -23.17 -16.48 -30.42
C GLU A 362 -21.92 -15.80 -29.76
N LYS A 363 -21.82 -14.49 -29.80
CA LYS A 363 -20.73 -13.70 -29.22
C LYS A 363 -21.07 -13.02 -27.91
N GLU A 364 -22.27 -13.18 -27.35
CA GLU A 364 -22.72 -12.51 -26.11
C GLU A 364 -23.35 -13.51 -25.11
N GLU A 365 -22.76 -14.68 -24.94
CA GLU A 365 -22.98 -15.51 -23.77
C GLU A 365 -21.84 -15.39 -22.75
#